data_64df96044a51c7f0c3975af5297f271e
#
_entry.id   64df96044a51c7f0c3975af5297f271e
#
_cell.length_a   1.000
_cell.length_b   1.000
_cell.length_c   1.000
_cell.angle_alpha   90.00
_cell.angle_beta   90.00
_cell.angle_gamma   90.00
#
_symmetry.space_group_name_H-M   'P 1'
#
loop_
_entity.id
_entity.type
_entity.pdbx_description
1 polymer ?
#
loop_
_entity_poly.entity_id
_entity_poly.type
_entity_poly.pdbx_seq_one_letter_code
_entity_poly.pdbx_strand_id
1 'polypeptide(L)'
;MRQVRVEALLLPMVIACLLGICLCSDNALAPFQPEITSATDNFQLQATGVKNRTATLNYAWDNTGTRATVNHSTTTTSGTARVIIKDAGGAQVYDRALVPSLGDTTTTGAPGTWTIRLELDRYSGTLNFRVQKL
;
A
#
# COMPACT_ATOMS: atom_id res chain seq x y z
N MET A 1 25.37 -20.77 -67.84
CA MET A 1 24.33 -21.04 -66.83
C MET A 1 24.78 -20.42 -65.49
N ARG A 2 24.21 -19.29 -65.11
CA ARG A 2 24.50 -18.68 -63.82
C ARG A 2 23.43 -19.14 -62.82
N GLN A 3 23.85 -19.93 -61.85
CA GLN A 3 23.00 -20.24 -60.73
C GLN A 3 22.93 -19.01 -59.83
N VAL A 4 21.75 -18.47 -59.75
CA VAL A 4 21.43 -17.43 -58.75
C VAL A 4 21.24 -18.15 -57.41
N ARG A 5 22.23 -18.05 -56.55
CA ARG A 5 22.06 -18.46 -55.16
C ARG A 5 21.16 -17.44 -54.49
N VAL A 6 19.97 -17.83 -54.23
CA VAL A 6 19.09 -17.13 -53.32
C VAL A 6 19.62 -17.42 -51.93
N GLU A 7 20.44 -16.53 -51.42
CA GLU A 7 20.74 -16.54 -49.99
C GLU A 7 19.48 -16.10 -49.26
N ALA A 8 18.84 -17.10 -48.67
CA ALA A 8 17.81 -16.83 -47.73
C ALA A 8 18.44 -16.05 -46.53
N LEU A 9 18.22 -14.75 -46.50
CA LEU A 9 18.47 -13.98 -45.32
C LEU A 9 17.52 -14.49 -44.23
N LEU A 10 18.03 -15.41 -43.45
CA LEU A 10 17.47 -15.70 -42.16
C LEU A 10 17.68 -14.45 -41.30
N LEU A 11 16.68 -13.60 -41.32
CA LEU A 11 16.54 -12.59 -40.31
C LEU A 11 16.49 -13.32 -38.97
N PRO A 12 17.46 -13.12 -38.05
CA PRO A 12 17.26 -13.56 -36.70
C PRO A 12 16.10 -12.74 -36.17
N MET A 13 14.99 -13.40 -35.99
CA MET A 13 13.91 -12.92 -35.20
C MET A 13 14.50 -12.70 -33.81
N VAL A 14 15.02 -11.50 -33.60
CA VAL A 14 15.31 -11.02 -32.28
C VAL A 14 13.96 -10.98 -31.58
N ILE A 15 13.66 -12.08 -30.92
CA ILE A 15 12.69 -12.05 -29.83
C ILE A 15 13.33 -11.12 -28.84
N ALA A 16 12.99 -9.84 -28.99
CA ALA A 16 13.05 -8.92 -27.89
C ALA A 16 12.14 -9.54 -26.85
N CYS A 17 12.73 -10.36 -25.99
CA CYS A 17 12.20 -10.60 -24.68
C CYS A 17 12.12 -9.21 -24.10
N LEU A 18 11.00 -8.52 -24.34
CA LEU A 18 10.57 -7.50 -23.46
C LEU A 18 10.56 -8.21 -22.12
N LEU A 19 11.66 -8.02 -21.39
CA LEU A 19 11.64 -8.06 -19.96
C LEU A 19 10.55 -7.06 -19.58
N GLY A 20 9.31 -7.57 -19.60
CA GLY A 20 8.29 -6.97 -18.82
C GLY A 20 8.91 -6.90 -17.44
N ILE A 21 9.40 -5.74 -17.10
CA ILE A 21 9.58 -5.38 -15.72
C ILE A 21 8.16 -5.55 -15.18
N CYS A 22 7.88 -6.76 -14.72
CA CYS A 22 6.81 -6.98 -13.78
C CYS A 22 7.20 -6.07 -12.63
N LEU A 23 6.72 -4.85 -12.66
CA LEU A 23 6.55 -4.05 -11.47
C LEU A 23 5.50 -4.84 -10.68
N CYS A 24 5.94 -5.97 -10.13
CA CYS A 24 5.33 -6.53 -8.97
C CYS A 24 5.45 -5.39 -7.96
N SER A 25 4.48 -4.53 -7.93
CA SER A 25 4.11 -3.84 -6.72
C SER A 25 4.01 -4.97 -5.70
N ASP A 26 5.07 -5.14 -4.90
CA ASP A 26 5.09 -6.11 -3.82
C ASP A 26 4.06 -5.67 -2.78
N ASN A 27 2.80 -5.80 -3.15
CA ASN A 27 1.72 -5.66 -2.21
C ASN A 27 1.73 -6.90 -1.33
N ALA A 28 2.46 -6.81 -0.21
CA ALA A 28 2.59 -7.90 0.74
C ALA A 28 1.24 -8.42 1.24
N LEU A 29 0.17 -7.65 1.08
CA LEU A 29 -1.19 -8.02 1.40
C LEU A 29 -1.96 -8.62 0.22
N ALA A 30 -1.45 -8.60 -1.01
CA ALA A 30 -2.15 -9.11 -2.19
C ALA A 30 -2.73 -10.52 -2.02
N PRO A 31 -2.02 -11.50 -1.38
CA PRO A 31 -2.57 -12.84 -1.15
C PRO A 31 -3.81 -12.86 -0.25
N PHE A 32 -4.05 -11.81 0.52
CA PHE A 32 -5.17 -11.70 1.47
C PHE A 32 -6.29 -10.80 0.95
N GLN A 33 -6.28 -10.48 -0.34
CA GLN A 33 -7.29 -9.68 -1.04
C GLN A 33 -7.68 -8.40 -0.26
N PRO A 34 -6.72 -7.47 -0.05
CA PRO A 34 -7.00 -6.28 0.73
C PRO A 34 -8.03 -5.41 0.00
N GLU A 35 -8.99 -4.91 0.76
CA GLU A 35 -9.92 -3.89 0.30
C GLU A 35 -9.39 -2.53 0.76
N ILE A 36 -9.01 -1.70 -0.20
CA ILE A 36 -8.43 -0.38 0.05
C ILE A 36 -9.26 0.66 -0.68
N THR A 37 -9.77 1.62 0.06
CA THR A 37 -10.40 2.82 -0.47
C THR A 37 -9.55 4.02 -0.10
N SER A 38 -9.06 4.74 -1.10
CA SER A 38 -8.36 6.01 -0.91
C SER A 38 -9.07 7.08 -1.73
N ALA A 39 -10.07 7.71 -1.13
CA ALA A 39 -10.81 8.83 -1.69
C ALA A 39 -10.44 10.11 -0.93
N THR A 40 -10.72 11.27 -1.54
CA THR A 40 -10.56 12.56 -0.85
C THR A 40 -11.32 12.54 0.47
N ASP A 41 -10.63 12.89 1.54
CA ASP A 41 -11.15 12.97 2.90
C ASP A 41 -11.60 11.64 3.54
N ASN A 42 -11.39 10.52 2.86
CA ASN A 42 -11.73 9.19 3.39
C ASN A 42 -10.75 8.12 2.90
N PHE A 43 -10.09 7.45 3.83
CA PHE A 43 -9.25 6.28 3.58
C PHE A 43 -9.72 5.10 4.44
N GLN A 44 -9.76 3.92 3.86
CA GLN A 44 -10.05 2.68 4.58
C GLN A 44 -9.18 1.55 4.04
N LEU A 45 -8.67 0.73 4.95
CA LEU A 45 -7.98 -0.53 4.63
C LEU A 45 -8.56 -1.66 5.45
N GLN A 46 -8.88 -2.76 4.76
CA GLN A 46 -9.28 -4.01 5.37
C GLN A 46 -8.58 -5.18 4.70
N ALA A 47 -8.01 -6.09 5.48
CA ALA A 47 -7.43 -7.34 5.00
C ALA A 47 -7.68 -8.44 6.02
N THR A 48 -8.37 -9.51 5.61
CA THR A 48 -8.77 -10.61 6.47
C THR A 48 -7.80 -11.78 6.37
N GLY A 49 -7.58 -12.49 7.46
CA GLY A 49 -6.81 -13.73 7.45
C GLY A 49 -5.33 -13.55 7.10
N VAL A 50 -4.74 -12.40 7.39
CA VAL A 50 -3.32 -12.15 7.18
C VAL A 50 -2.50 -13.11 8.02
N LYS A 51 -1.46 -13.72 7.43
CA LYS A 51 -0.61 -14.71 8.10
C LYS A 51 0.86 -14.36 7.92
N ASN A 52 1.55 -14.21 9.05
CA ASN A 52 3.00 -14.06 9.17
C ASN A 52 3.60 -13.08 8.14
N ARG A 53 3.11 -11.83 8.12
CA ARG A 53 3.59 -10.80 7.21
C ARG A 53 4.48 -9.79 7.90
N THR A 54 5.63 -9.54 7.28
CA THR A 54 6.53 -8.45 7.62
C THR A 54 6.64 -7.56 6.40
N ALA A 55 6.18 -6.34 6.51
CA ALA A 55 6.16 -5.39 5.40
C ALA A 55 6.00 -3.96 5.90
N THR A 56 6.43 -3.02 5.07
CA THR A 56 6.11 -1.59 5.19
C THR A 56 5.36 -1.17 3.94
N LEU A 57 4.14 -0.69 4.10
CA LEU A 57 3.26 -0.27 3.01
C LEU A 57 2.94 1.21 3.17
N ASN A 58 3.02 1.96 2.07
CA ASN A 58 2.73 3.39 2.05
C ASN A 58 1.57 3.67 1.09
N TYR A 59 0.62 4.46 1.55
CA TYR A 59 -0.55 4.88 0.77
C TYR A 59 -0.62 6.40 0.75
N ALA A 60 -0.87 6.97 -0.44
CA ALA A 60 -1.20 8.37 -0.58
C ALA A 60 -2.69 8.57 -0.30
N TRP A 61 -3.01 9.64 0.43
CA TRP A 61 -4.39 10.00 0.76
C TRP A 61 -4.56 11.51 0.78
N ASP A 62 -5.56 12.00 0.06
CA ASP A 62 -5.85 13.44 -0.01
C ASP A 62 -6.74 13.87 1.15
N ASN A 63 -6.21 14.73 2.00
CA ASN A 63 -6.90 15.36 3.11
C ASN A 63 -7.01 16.87 2.88
N THR A 64 -8.22 17.36 2.67
CA THR A 64 -8.48 18.80 2.50
C THR A 64 -8.48 19.56 3.81
N GLY A 65 -8.48 18.83 4.93
CA GLY A 65 -8.44 19.39 6.28
C GLY A 65 -7.04 19.37 6.89
N THR A 66 -6.96 19.79 8.12
CA THR A 66 -5.71 19.86 8.90
C THR A 66 -5.60 18.76 9.96
N ARG A 67 -6.66 17.99 10.17
CA ARG A 67 -6.72 16.88 11.14
C ARG A 67 -7.53 15.72 10.56
N ALA A 68 -7.37 14.56 11.15
CA ALA A 68 -8.14 13.37 10.78
C ALA A 68 -8.53 12.56 12.02
N THR A 69 -9.66 11.87 11.94
CA THR A 69 -10.01 10.80 12.87
C THR A 69 -9.41 9.50 12.37
N VAL A 70 -8.90 8.67 13.28
CA VAL A 70 -8.35 7.35 12.98
C VAL A 70 -9.12 6.33 13.82
N ASN A 71 -9.90 5.50 13.15
CA ASN A 71 -10.69 4.46 13.79
C ASN A 71 -10.04 3.10 13.58
N HIS A 72 -9.74 2.40 14.65
CA HIS A 72 -9.15 1.07 14.66
C HIS A 72 -10.23 0.02 14.90
N SER A 73 -10.14 -1.08 14.13
CA SER A 73 -10.94 -2.28 14.32
C SER A 73 -10.12 -3.51 13.91
N THR A 74 -8.87 -3.54 14.32
CA THR A 74 -7.86 -4.52 13.93
C THR A 74 -7.70 -5.59 15.00
N THR A 75 -7.90 -6.87 14.62
CA THR A 75 -7.69 -8.01 15.50
C THR A 75 -6.36 -8.66 15.21
N THR A 76 -5.45 -8.67 16.18
CA THR A 76 -4.12 -9.27 16.08
C THR A 76 -4.10 -10.64 16.75
N THR A 77 -3.70 -11.67 16.00
CA THR A 77 -3.47 -13.02 16.53
C THR A 77 -2.02 -13.17 16.98
N SER A 78 -1.07 -12.63 16.18
CA SER A 78 0.36 -12.62 16.52
C SER A 78 1.07 -11.50 15.77
N GLY A 79 2.29 -11.16 16.21
CA GLY A 79 3.06 -10.08 15.64
C GLY A 79 2.51 -8.70 15.98
N THR A 80 2.88 -7.70 15.21
CA THR A 80 2.46 -6.31 15.41
C THR A 80 2.05 -5.65 14.10
N ALA A 81 1.08 -4.74 14.19
CA ALA A 81 0.69 -3.82 13.12
C ALA A 81 0.66 -2.40 13.68
N ARG A 82 1.22 -1.46 12.95
CA ARG A 82 1.33 -0.06 13.36
C ARG A 82 0.98 0.85 12.20
N VAL A 83 0.27 1.92 12.47
CA VAL A 83 -0.03 2.95 11.49
C VAL A 83 0.64 4.26 11.89
N ILE A 84 1.37 4.84 10.92
CA ILE A 84 2.02 6.14 11.03
C ILE A 84 1.47 7.01 9.92
N ILE A 85 1.06 8.24 10.26
CA ILE A 85 0.54 9.18 9.27
C ILE A 85 1.41 10.42 9.27
N LYS A 86 1.79 10.85 8.07
CA LYS A 86 2.50 12.10 7.81
C LYS A 86 1.61 13.03 7.00
N ASP A 87 1.66 14.32 7.32
CA ASP A 87 0.94 15.36 6.58
C ASP A 87 1.58 15.66 5.20
N ALA A 88 1.01 16.60 4.47
CA ALA A 88 1.52 16.98 3.15
C ALA A 88 2.94 17.57 3.18
N GLY A 89 3.37 18.11 4.30
CA GLY A 89 4.74 18.62 4.52
C GLY A 89 5.71 17.56 5.01
N GLY A 90 5.27 16.32 5.24
CA GLY A 90 6.08 15.21 5.74
C GLY A 90 6.22 15.17 7.27
N ALA A 91 5.51 16.02 8.01
CA ALA A 91 5.48 15.98 9.48
C ALA A 91 4.62 14.82 9.96
N GLN A 92 5.11 14.09 10.98
CA GLN A 92 4.35 13.00 11.57
C GLN A 92 3.22 13.57 12.45
N VAL A 93 1.99 13.20 12.10
CA VAL A 93 0.78 13.65 12.79
C VAL A 93 0.07 12.55 13.57
N TYR A 94 0.47 11.30 13.34
CA TYR A 94 -0.10 10.14 14.02
C TYR A 94 0.88 8.95 14.04
N ASP A 95 0.88 8.21 15.14
CA ASP A 95 1.70 7.01 15.30
C ASP A 95 1.12 6.14 16.42
N ARG A 96 0.51 5.00 16.05
CA ARG A 96 -0.12 4.06 16.97
C ARG A 96 -0.03 2.62 16.48
N ALA A 97 0.10 1.69 17.42
CA ALA A 97 -0.21 0.30 17.16
C ALA A 97 -1.70 0.14 16.85
N LEU A 98 -2.03 -0.70 15.88
CA LEU A 98 -3.42 -1.03 15.57
C LEU A 98 -4.00 -1.94 16.65
N VAL A 99 -5.21 -1.63 17.10
CA VAL A 99 -5.91 -2.32 18.19
C VAL A 99 -7.35 -2.66 17.79
N PRO A 100 -8.06 -3.53 18.55
CA PRO A 100 -9.41 -3.97 18.19
C PRO A 100 -10.47 -2.85 18.21
N SER A 101 -10.31 -1.86 19.08
CA SER A 101 -11.26 -0.76 19.18
C SER A 101 -10.57 0.48 19.70
N LEU A 102 -10.43 1.48 18.85
CA LEU A 102 -9.94 2.80 19.24
C LEU A 102 -10.48 3.84 18.26
N GLY A 103 -11.04 4.91 18.76
CA GLY A 103 -11.28 6.16 18.03
C GLY A 103 -10.29 7.21 18.52
N ASP A 104 -9.44 7.69 17.64
CA ASP A 104 -8.39 8.66 17.96
C ASP A 104 -8.34 9.76 16.90
N THR A 105 -7.56 10.81 17.15
CA THR A 105 -7.37 11.91 16.21
C THR A 105 -5.90 12.22 16.04
N THR A 106 -5.53 12.67 14.83
CA THR A 106 -4.19 13.17 14.54
C THR A 106 -3.95 14.51 15.25
N THR A 107 -2.68 14.86 15.41
CA THR A 107 -2.31 16.26 15.64
C THR A 107 -2.60 17.09 14.38
N THR A 108 -2.52 18.41 14.48
CA THR A 108 -2.71 19.31 13.34
C THR A 108 -1.56 19.17 12.35
N GLY A 109 -1.89 19.06 11.07
CA GLY A 109 -0.96 18.99 9.97
C GLY A 109 -1.34 19.90 8.81
N ALA A 110 -0.50 19.96 7.79
CA ALA A 110 -0.76 20.71 6.57
C ALA A 110 -1.74 19.95 5.66
N PRO A 111 -2.78 20.59 5.11
CA PRO A 111 -3.69 19.96 4.15
C PRO A 111 -2.97 19.60 2.85
N GLY A 112 -3.47 18.60 2.14
CA GLY A 112 -2.92 18.12 0.89
C GLY A 112 -2.80 16.60 0.85
N THR A 113 -1.84 16.07 0.10
CA THR A 113 -1.61 14.62 0.03
C THR A 113 -0.82 14.17 1.27
N TRP A 114 -1.48 13.42 2.12
CA TRP A 114 -0.89 12.78 3.29
C TRP A 114 -0.36 11.38 2.93
N THR A 115 0.55 10.87 3.74
CA THR A 115 1.05 9.50 3.62
C THR A 115 0.59 8.68 4.81
N ILE A 116 -0.10 7.58 4.53
CA ILE A 116 -0.47 6.58 5.52
C ILE A 116 0.49 5.41 5.37
N ARG A 117 1.30 5.17 6.39
CA ARG A 117 2.28 4.08 6.44
C ARG A 117 1.80 2.98 7.37
N LEU A 118 1.70 1.78 6.85
CA LEU A 118 1.37 0.58 7.60
C LEU A 118 2.64 -0.26 7.77
N GLU A 119 3.04 -0.51 9.01
CA GLU A 119 4.18 -1.37 9.36
C GLU A 119 3.68 -2.67 9.96
N LEU A 120 4.09 -3.79 9.39
CA LEU A 120 3.78 -5.13 9.86
C LEU A 120 5.08 -5.84 10.26
N ASP A 121 5.10 -6.46 11.43
CA ASP A 121 6.18 -7.35 11.85
C ASP A 121 5.59 -8.69 12.27
N ARG A 122 5.84 -9.71 11.45
CA ARG A 122 5.35 -11.09 11.62
C ARG A 122 3.85 -11.14 11.97
N TYR A 123 3.10 -10.23 11.37
CA TYR A 123 1.71 -9.99 11.68
C TYR A 123 0.82 -11.12 11.20
N SER A 124 -0.07 -11.56 12.06
CA SER A 124 -1.20 -12.43 11.73
C SER A 124 -2.47 -11.87 12.37
N GLY A 125 -3.55 -11.85 11.61
CA GLY A 125 -4.83 -11.35 12.08
C GLY A 125 -5.65 -10.68 10.99
N THR A 126 -6.61 -9.85 11.40
CA THR A 126 -7.45 -9.05 10.51
C THR A 126 -7.11 -7.57 10.67
N LEU A 127 -6.59 -6.97 9.61
CA LEU A 127 -6.37 -5.53 9.53
C LEU A 127 -7.67 -4.83 9.19
N ASN A 128 -8.05 -3.83 9.97
CA ASN A 128 -9.15 -2.94 9.66
C ASN A 128 -8.93 -1.59 10.35
N PHE A 129 -8.77 -0.54 9.56
CA PHE A 129 -8.74 0.81 10.09
C PHE A 129 -9.23 1.81 9.04
N ARG A 130 -9.70 2.93 9.52
CA ARG A 130 -10.21 4.03 8.71
C ARG A 130 -9.62 5.35 9.15
N VAL A 131 -9.28 6.20 8.18
CA VAL A 131 -8.81 7.57 8.38
C VAL A 131 -9.76 8.51 7.65
N GLN A 132 -10.30 9.49 8.36
CA GLN A 132 -11.27 10.43 7.79
C GLN A 132 -10.92 11.84 8.22
N LYS A 133 -11.14 12.80 7.34
CA LYS A 133 -11.02 14.21 7.70
C LYS A 133 -11.91 14.53 8.92
N LEU A 134 -11.34 15.27 9.87
CA LEU A 134 -12.03 15.82 11.01
C LEU A 134 -12.56 17.23 10.68
#